data_5b12fd23cb1dbd63a188df08e9693a83
#
_entry.id   5b12fd23cb1dbd63a188df08e9693a83
#
_cell.length_a   1.000
_cell.length_b   1.000
_cell.length_c   1.000
_cell.angle_alpha   90.00
_cell.angle_beta   90.00
_cell.angle_gamma   90.00
#
_symmetry.space_group_name_H-M   'P 1'
#
loop_
_entity.id
_entity.type
_entity.pdbx_description
1 polymer ?
#
loop_
_entity_poly.entity_id
_entity_poly.type
_entity_poly.pdbx_seq_one_letter_code
_entity_poly.pdbx_strand_id
1 'polypeptide(L)'
;KKKNIRFIGDPQKRIEEDYLRIIRFIRFKIMYDTKVELTTSDIIKQNLDGIKKISKERILIELLKILDIKNFLNINQNSNLKEIFTKIFPEFLYLNRLERLKKVYNQSEFNRDILLGVLLIDEKDNHEYFLHKYNASNKIKNMLEKFSKNLIKLKNDKHFFEKDLIKNAYLDGKNHLIALNLINFSINSKVKEKDFLKIFNKVLKIKVPVFPIDGEYLKQKGMKEGQSLGKVLKILEKDWINNNFKISNERIEEIIKIS
;
A
#
# COMPACT_ATOMS: atom_id res chain seq x y z
N LYS A 1 -13.25 -30.87 10.34
CA LYS A 1 -13.16 -30.50 11.77
C LYS A 1 -13.14 -28.98 11.86
N LYS A 2 -14.14 -28.35 12.54
CA LYS A 2 -14.12 -26.92 12.85
C LYS A 2 -12.92 -26.65 13.77
N LYS A 3 -11.93 -25.88 13.32
CA LYS A 3 -10.82 -25.46 14.14
C LYS A 3 -11.34 -24.49 15.20
N ASN A 4 -11.28 -24.87 16.48
CA ASN A 4 -11.69 -24.01 17.58
C ASN A 4 -10.44 -23.32 18.15
N ILE A 5 -10.32 -22.01 17.94
CA ILE A 5 -9.21 -21.20 18.44
C ILE A 5 -9.59 -20.71 19.84
N ARG A 6 -8.83 -21.11 20.85
CA ARG A 6 -9.03 -20.74 22.26
C ARG A 6 -7.68 -20.40 22.91
N PHE A 7 -7.74 -19.65 24.00
CA PHE A 7 -6.60 -19.56 24.91
C PHE A 7 -6.41 -20.93 25.61
N ILE A 8 -5.18 -21.35 25.75
CA ILE A 8 -4.85 -22.56 26.50
C ILE A 8 -4.83 -22.21 27.99
N GLY A 9 -5.74 -22.79 28.77
CA GLY A 9 -5.96 -22.45 30.17
C GLY A 9 -6.89 -21.25 30.36
N ASP A 10 -6.74 -20.54 31.47
CA ASP A 10 -7.55 -19.36 31.81
C ASP A 10 -7.21 -18.18 30.90
N PRO A 11 -8.18 -17.67 30.10
CA PRO A 11 -7.94 -16.56 29.20
C PRO A 11 -7.45 -15.28 29.88
N GLN A 12 -8.01 -14.95 31.06
CA GLN A 12 -7.64 -13.74 31.83
C GLN A 12 -6.16 -13.78 32.20
N LYS A 13 -5.73 -14.86 32.87
CA LYS A 13 -4.33 -15.05 33.29
C LYS A 13 -3.37 -15.00 32.09
N ARG A 14 -3.76 -15.68 30.99
CA ARG A 14 -2.92 -15.73 29.78
C ARG A 14 -2.76 -14.40 29.13
N ILE A 15 -3.78 -13.54 29.14
CA ILE A 15 -3.72 -12.19 28.61
C ILE A 15 -2.84 -11.29 29.50
N GLU A 16 -2.99 -11.39 30.82
CA GLU A 16 -2.21 -10.60 31.78
C GLU A 16 -0.70 -10.90 31.74
N GLU A 17 -0.31 -12.13 31.39
CA GLU A 17 1.10 -12.51 31.19
C GLU A 17 1.74 -11.79 29.98
N ASP A 18 1.01 -11.60 28.86
CA ASP A 18 1.45 -10.89 27.66
C ASP A 18 0.23 -10.41 26.86
N TYR A 19 -0.06 -9.12 26.94
CA TYR A 19 -1.20 -8.49 26.23
C TYR A 19 -1.11 -8.62 24.70
N LEU A 20 0.07 -8.89 24.12
CA LEU A 20 0.20 -9.17 22.68
C LEU A 20 -0.59 -10.40 22.24
N ARG A 21 -0.91 -11.29 23.19
CA ARG A 21 -1.75 -12.48 22.94
C ARG A 21 -3.14 -12.10 22.44
N ILE A 22 -3.67 -10.93 22.82
CA ILE A 22 -4.94 -10.41 22.29
C ILE A 22 -4.82 -10.25 20.78
N ILE A 23 -3.78 -9.56 20.30
CA ILE A 23 -3.58 -9.29 18.86
C ILE A 23 -3.32 -10.59 18.10
N ARG A 24 -2.53 -11.50 18.68
CA ARG A 24 -2.29 -12.84 18.12
C ARG A 24 -3.57 -13.67 18.04
N PHE A 25 -4.41 -13.62 19.05
CA PHE A 25 -5.71 -14.32 19.07
C PHE A 25 -6.60 -13.81 17.93
N ILE A 26 -6.70 -12.49 17.74
CA ILE A 26 -7.43 -11.89 16.62
C ILE A 26 -6.86 -12.38 15.29
N ARG A 27 -5.53 -12.38 15.15
CA ARG A 27 -4.85 -12.88 13.95
C ARG A 27 -5.24 -14.32 13.62
N PHE A 28 -5.25 -15.21 14.60
CA PHE A 28 -5.65 -16.60 14.39
C PHE A 28 -7.14 -16.73 14.08
N LYS A 29 -8.02 -15.95 14.73
CA LYS A 29 -9.45 -15.93 14.42
C LYS A 29 -9.72 -15.53 12.97
N ILE A 30 -9.00 -14.52 12.47
CA ILE A 30 -9.06 -14.08 11.05
C ILE A 30 -8.49 -15.19 10.14
N MET A 31 -7.33 -15.74 10.47
CA MET A 31 -6.65 -16.75 9.67
C MET A 31 -7.52 -17.99 9.43
N TYR A 32 -8.23 -18.44 10.45
CA TYR A 32 -9.06 -19.64 10.38
C TYR A 32 -10.56 -19.36 10.18
N ASP A 33 -10.92 -18.09 9.95
CA ASP A 33 -12.31 -17.63 9.74
C ASP A 33 -13.27 -18.16 10.81
N THR A 34 -12.88 -17.98 12.08
CA THR A 34 -13.65 -18.47 13.22
C THR A 34 -14.23 -17.32 14.04
N LYS A 35 -15.45 -17.51 14.56
CA LYS A 35 -16.12 -16.52 15.41
C LYS A 35 -15.45 -16.42 16.78
N VAL A 36 -15.50 -15.23 17.38
CA VAL A 36 -15.10 -15.00 18.78
C VAL A 36 -16.30 -15.31 19.66
N GLU A 37 -16.10 -16.15 20.68
CA GLU A 37 -17.10 -16.44 21.70
C GLU A 37 -17.34 -15.19 22.56
N LEU A 38 -18.58 -14.93 22.98
CA LEU A 38 -18.94 -13.72 23.73
C LEU A 38 -18.11 -13.58 25.01
N THR A 39 -17.99 -14.65 25.81
CA THR A 39 -17.20 -14.65 27.04
C THR A 39 -15.73 -14.27 26.81
N THR A 40 -15.10 -14.82 25.77
CA THR A 40 -13.72 -14.46 25.39
C THR A 40 -13.64 -13.02 24.89
N SER A 41 -14.66 -12.55 24.16
CA SER A 41 -14.75 -11.15 23.69
C SER A 41 -14.77 -10.19 24.87
N ASP A 42 -15.56 -10.46 25.90
CA ASP A 42 -15.69 -9.61 27.07
C ASP A 42 -14.39 -9.54 27.89
N ILE A 43 -13.75 -10.69 28.11
CA ILE A 43 -12.41 -10.74 28.75
C ILE A 43 -11.40 -9.90 27.96
N ILE A 44 -11.36 -10.03 26.62
CA ILE A 44 -10.47 -9.24 25.79
C ILE A 44 -10.76 -7.76 25.94
N LYS A 45 -12.05 -7.34 25.89
CA LYS A 45 -12.46 -5.94 26.00
C LYS A 45 -12.05 -5.31 27.33
N GLN A 46 -12.14 -6.06 28.42
CA GLN A 46 -11.71 -5.61 29.75
C GLN A 46 -10.19 -5.41 29.85
N ASN A 47 -9.42 -6.08 29.00
CA ASN A 47 -7.95 -6.08 29.04
C ASN A 47 -7.29 -5.22 27.95
N LEU A 48 -8.06 -4.48 27.13
CA LEU A 48 -7.52 -3.68 26.02
C LEU A 48 -6.52 -2.61 26.45
N ASP A 49 -6.69 -2.04 27.63
CA ASP A 49 -5.76 -1.04 28.17
C ASP A 49 -4.34 -1.59 28.39
N GLY A 50 -4.21 -2.89 28.62
CA GLY A 50 -2.92 -3.55 28.71
C GLY A 50 -2.08 -3.50 27.42
N ILE A 51 -2.72 -3.31 26.26
CA ILE A 51 -2.03 -3.17 24.97
C ILE A 51 -1.13 -1.93 24.94
N LYS A 52 -1.47 -0.88 25.71
CA LYS A 52 -0.64 0.34 25.85
C LYS A 52 0.74 0.06 26.46
N LYS A 53 0.91 -1.09 27.15
CA LYS A 53 2.19 -1.53 27.75
C LYS A 53 3.11 -2.24 26.76
N ILE A 54 2.61 -2.55 25.55
CA ILE A 54 3.38 -3.25 24.51
C ILE A 54 4.11 -2.23 23.65
N SER A 55 5.35 -2.55 23.23
CA SER A 55 6.06 -1.69 22.30
C SER A 55 5.33 -1.56 20.96
N LYS A 56 5.40 -0.36 20.37
CA LYS A 56 4.72 0.00 19.10
C LYS A 56 5.16 -0.92 17.96
N GLU A 57 6.43 -1.32 17.96
CA GLU A 57 7.03 -2.20 16.95
C GLU A 57 6.42 -3.61 17.02
N ARG A 58 6.24 -4.17 18.24
CA ARG A 58 5.61 -5.48 18.42
C ARG A 58 4.15 -5.47 17.94
N ILE A 59 3.42 -4.40 18.25
CA ILE A 59 2.04 -4.21 17.79
C ILE A 59 2.00 -4.12 16.27
N LEU A 60 2.87 -3.30 15.65
CA LEU A 60 2.94 -3.13 14.20
C LEU A 60 3.25 -4.46 13.49
N ILE A 61 4.20 -5.23 13.99
CA ILE A 61 4.56 -6.53 13.41
C ILE A 61 3.34 -7.48 13.37
N GLU A 62 2.57 -7.58 14.45
CA GLU A 62 1.38 -8.44 14.47
C GLU A 62 0.25 -7.87 13.61
N LEU A 63 0.06 -6.55 13.57
CA LEU A 63 -0.89 -5.89 12.67
C LEU A 63 -0.57 -6.19 11.20
N LEU A 64 0.69 -6.04 10.80
CA LEU A 64 1.11 -6.34 9.43
C LEU A 64 0.85 -7.81 9.06
N LYS A 65 1.08 -8.75 9.99
CA LYS A 65 0.72 -10.17 9.80
C LYS A 65 -0.80 -10.38 9.66
N ILE A 66 -1.62 -9.59 10.35
CA ILE A 66 -3.09 -9.62 10.18
C ILE A 66 -3.46 -9.17 8.77
N LEU A 67 -2.86 -8.09 8.29
CA LEU A 67 -3.13 -7.55 6.97
C LEU A 67 -2.59 -8.42 5.81
N ASP A 68 -1.68 -9.36 6.09
CA ASP A 68 -1.23 -10.37 5.12
C ASP A 68 -2.24 -11.53 4.96
N ILE A 69 -3.28 -11.60 5.80
CA ILE A 69 -4.27 -12.68 5.76
C ILE A 69 -5.43 -12.29 4.84
N LYS A 70 -5.65 -13.06 3.77
CA LYS A 70 -6.75 -12.84 2.82
C LYS A 70 -8.12 -12.71 3.49
N ASN A 71 -8.39 -13.54 4.51
CA ASN A 71 -9.65 -13.52 5.23
C ASN A 71 -9.92 -12.21 5.98
N PHE A 72 -8.91 -11.33 6.15
CA PHE A 72 -9.11 -9.99 6.70
C PHE A 72 -10.12 -9.16 5.91
N LEU A 73 -10.24 -9.40 4.59
CA LEU A 73 -11.26 -8.78 3.75
C LEU A 73 -12.69 -9.02 4.27
N ASN A 74 -12.92 -10.09 5.04
CA ASN A 74 -14.22 -10.45 5.58
C ASN A 74 -14.47 -9.93 7.01
N ILE A 75 -13.59 -9.10 7.56
CA ILE A 75 -13.69 -8.63 8.95
C ILE A 75 -15.06 -7.97 9.26
N ASN A 76 -15.69 -7.33 8.28
CA ASN A 76 -17.00 -6.72 8.43
C ASN A 76 -18.13 -7.74 8.68
N GLN A 77 -17.94 -9.02 8.36
CA GLN A 77 -18.91 -10.07 8.56
C GLN A 77 -18.91 -10.64 10.00
N ASN A 78 -17.91 -10.27 10.80
CA ASN A 78 -17.77 -10.70 12.19
C ASN A 78 -17.77 -9.46 13.11
N SER A 79 -18.95 -9.12 13.64
CA SER A 79 -19.14 -7.90 14.43
C SER A 79 -18.25 -7.81 15.66
N ASN A 80 -18.12 -8.91 16.43
CA ASN A 80 -17.28 -8.93 17.64
C ASN A 80 -15.79 -8.76 17.29
N LEU A 81 -15.33 -9.44 16.23
CA LEU A 81 -13.93 -9.34 15.80
C LEU A 81 -13.62 -7.94 15.27
N LYS A 82 -14.54 -7.38 14.47
CA LYS A 82 -14.44 -6.00 13.98
C LYS A 82 -14.38 -4.99 15.14
N GLU A 83 -15.27 -5.13 16.11
CA GLU A 83 -15.31 -4.24 17.28
C GLU A 83 -13.99 -4.27 18.05
N ILE A 84 -13.48 -5.47 18.36
CA ILE A 84 -12.19 -5.60 19.06
C ILE A 84 -11.07 -5.00 18.22
N PHE A 85 -11.03 -5.32 16.93
CA PHE A 85 -10.00 -4.80 16.01
C PHE A 85 -10.00 -3.26 15.98
N THR A 86 -11.17 -2.62 15.84
CA THR A 86 -11.26 -1.16 15.78
C THR A 86 -10.96 -0.46 17.12
N LYS A 87 -11.20 -1.14 18.24
CA LYS A 87 -10.78 -0.63 19.55
C LYS A 87 -9.26 -0.65 19.73
N ILE A 88 -8.57 -1.66 19.18
CA ILE A 88 -7.10 -1.76 19.23
C ILE A 88 -6.45 -0.82 18.21
N PHE A 89 -7.02 -0.75 17.01
CA PHE A 89 -6.51 -0.02 15.87
C PHE A 89 -7.52 1.05 15.41
N PRO A 90 -7.75 2.11 16.20
CA PRO A 90 -8.76 3.12 15.90
C PRO A 90 -8.49 3.93 14.63
N GLU A 91 -7.26 3.94 14.12
CA GLU A 91 -6.89 4.55 12.84
C GLU A 91 -7.49 3.85 11.62
N PHE A 92 -7.96 2.61 11.75
CA PHE A 92 -8.63 1.87 10.67
C PHE A 92 -10.13 2.22 10.58
N LEU A 93 -10.42 3.50 10.35
CA LEU A 93 -11.78 4.05 10.31
C LEU A 93 -12.62 3.52 9.15
N TYR A 94 -11.99 3.10 8.05
CA TYR A 94 -12.65 2.90 6.77
C TYR A 94 -12.75 1.42 6.37
N LEU A 95 -13.00 0.51 7.33
CA LEU A 95 -13.17 -0.93 7.04
C LEU A 95 -14.29 -1.22 6.03
N ASN A 96 -15.28 -0.34 5.90
CA ASN A 96 -16.34 -0.44 4.89
C ASN A 96 -15.81 -0.38 3.45
N ARG A 97 -14.65 0.24 3.19
CA ARG A 97 -14.02 0.29 1.86
C ARG A 97 -13.61 -1.10 1.36
N LEU A 98 -13.42 -2.07 2.26
CA LEU A 98 -13.12 -3.46 1.91
C LEU A 98 -14.23 -4.12 1.08
N GLU A 99 -15.49 -3.70 1.25
CA GLU A 99 -16.62 -4.24 0.47
C GLU A 99 -16.51 -3.86 -1.02
N ARG A 100 -15.98 -2.68 -1.31
CA ARG A 100 -15.70 -2.30 -2.69
C ARG A 100 -14.46 -3.00 -3.23
N LEU A 101 -13.39 -3.06 -2.44
CA LEU A 101 -12.16 -3.77 -2.82
C LEU A 101 -12.46 -5.22 -3.21
N LYS A 102 -13.28 -5.94 -2.45
CA LYS A 102 -13.66 -7.34 -2.73
C LYS A 102 -14.28 -7.55 -4.11
N LYS A 103 -14.99 -6.58 -4.65
CA LYS A 103 -15.64 -6.70 -5.99
C LYS A 103 -14.62 -6.89 -7.10
N VAL A 104 -13.43 -6.31 -6.96
CA VAL A 104 -12.38 -6.30 -7.99
C VAL A 104 -11.10 -7.03 -7.56
N TYR A 105 -11.06 -7.51 -6.35
CA TYR A 105 -9.90 -8.11 -5.72
C TYR A 105 -9.32 -9.31 -6.50
N ASN A 106 -10.17 -10.13 -7.12
CA ASN A 106 -9.73 -11.30 -7.90
C ASN A 106 -8.95 -10.93 -9.18
N GLN A 107 -8.89 -9.64 -9.52
CA GLN A 107 -8.15 -9.13 -10.69
C GLN A 107 -6.67 -8.85 -10.40
N SER A 108 -6.24 -8.96 -9.14
CA SER A 108 -4.86 -8.70 -8.73
C SER A 108 -4.42 -9.64 -7.60
N GLU A 109 -3.11 -9.76 -7.42
CA GLU A 109 -2.58 -10.47 -6.26
C GLU A 109 -2.90 -9.71 -4.96
N PHE A 110 -3.27 -10.45 -3.92
CA PHE A 110 -3.51 -9.89 -2.59
C PHE A 110 -2.22 -9.29 -2.04
N ASN A 111 -2.29 -8.02 -1.64
CA ASN A 111 -1.14 -7.29 -1.14
C ASN A 111 -1.52 -6.39 0.03
N ARG A 112 -0.82 -6.55 1.14
CA ARG A 112 -0.96 -5.74 2.35
C ARG A 112 -0.81 -4.24 2.08
N ASP A 113 0.08 -3.85 1.16
CA ASP A 113 0.35 -2.44 0.84
C ASP A 113 -0.90 -1.77 0.26
N ILE A 114 -1.69 -2.51 -0.53
CA ILE A 114 -2.99 -2.05 -1.03
C ILE A 114 -3.97 -1.84 0.12
N LEU A 115 -4.03 -2.78 1.07
CA LEU A 115 -4.89 -2.64 2.25
C LEU A 115 -4.54 -1.43 3.09
N LEU A 116 -3.25 -1.19 3.34
CA LEU A 116 -2.79 0.01 4.05
C LEU A 116 -3.24 1.28 3.30
N GLY A 117 -3.08 1.34 1.98
CA GLY A 117 -3.55 2.46 1.17
C GLY A 117 -5.07 2.66 1.25
N VAL A 118 -5.85 1.58 1.09
CA VAL A 118 -7.32 1.62 1.14
C VAL A 118 -7.84 2.07 2.50
N LEU A 119 -7.23 1.63 3.59
CA LEU A 119 -7.75 1.80 4.93
C LEU A 119 -7.23 3.06 5.64
N LEU A 120 -6.06 3.58 5.24
CA LEU A 120 -5.40 4.68 5.95
C LEU A 120 -5.41 6.00 5.19
N ILE A 121 -5.45 5.99 3.84
CA ILE A 121 -5.38 7.24 3.09
C ILE A 121 -6.75 7.92 3.07
N ASP A 122 -6.77 9.18 3.53
CA ASP A 122 -7.94 10.05 3.53
C ASP A 122 -7.51 11.51 3.34
N GLU A 123 -8.48 12.44 3.44
CA GLU A 123 -8.25 13.89 3.32
C GLU A 123 -7.75 14.53 4.64
N LYS A 124 -7.55 13.73 5.70
CA LYS A 124 -7.14 14.18 7.05
C LYS A 124 -5.76 13.66 7.46
N ASP A 125 -5.00 13.17 6.49
CA ASP A 125 -3.64 12.64 6.69
C ASP A 125 -3.53 11.53 7.75
N ASN A 126 -4.59 10.70 7.86
CA ASN A 126 -4.64 9.60 8.81
C ASN A 126 -3.48 8.59 8.62
N HIS A 127 -2.95 8.46 7.39
CA HIS A 127 -1.76 7.66 7.13
C HIS A 127 -0.51 8.24 7.80
N GLU A 128 -0.36 9.56 7.92
CA GLU A 128 0.75 10.18 8.64
C GLU A 128 0.66 9.92 10.14
N TYR A 129 -0.56 10.02 10.71
CA TYR A 129 -0.80 9.63 12.10
C TYR A 129 -0.39 8.17 12.35
N PHE A 130 -0.78 7.24 11.48
CA PHE A 130 -0.38 5.83 11.55
C PHE A 130 1.14 5.66 11.53
N LEU A 131 1.82 6.33 10.59
CA LEU A 131 3.28 6.26 10.45
C LEU A 131 3.99 6.72 11.72
N HIS A 132 3.53 7.82 12.29
CA HIS A 132 4.09 8.37 13.54
C HIS A 132 3.76 7.47 14.75
N LYS A 133 2.50 7.03 14.87
CA LYS A 133 2.03 6.18 16.00
C LYS A 133 2.87 4.92 16.14
N TYR A 134 3.20 4.26 15.04
CA TYR A 134 3.90 2.96 15.04
C TYR A 134 5.38 3.05 14.71
N ASN A 135 5.94 4.25 14.53
CA ASN A 135 7.32 4.44 14.07
C ASN A 135 7.62 3.54 12.84
N ALA A 136 6.75 3.64 11.84
CA ALA A 136 6.77 2.76 10.69
C ALA A 136 8.05 2.95 9.85
N SER A 137 8.52 1.87 9.23
CA SER A 137 9.74 1.90 8.42
C SER A 137 9.63 2.88 7.24
N ASN A 138 10.77 3.41 6.78
CA ASN A 138 10.86 4.27 5.60
C ASN A 138 10.23 3.64 4.35
N LYS A 139 10.27 2.31 4.23
CA LYS A 139 9.60 1.58 3.13
C LYS A 139 8.08 1.82 3.15
N ILE A 140 7.44 1.63 4.29
CA ILE A 140 5.99 1.84 4.46
C ILE A 140 5.66 3.32 4.29
N LYS A 141 6.47 4.22 4.87
CA LYS A 141 6.32 5.67 4.73
C LYS A 141 6.32 6.10 3.27
N ASN A 142 7.39 5.80 2.55
CA ASN A 142 7.55 6.19 1.14
C ASN A 142 6.41 5.62 0.26
N MET A 143 5.96 4.41 0.54
CA MET A 143 4.86 3.77 -0.17
C MET A 143 3.53 4.50 0.05
N LEU A 144 3.15 4.78 1.30
CA LEU A 144 1.90 5.47 1.63
C LEU A 144 1.89 6.92 1.14
N GLU A 145 3.00 7.65 1.31
CA GLU A 145 3.16 9.01 0.78
C GLU A 145 3.05 9.04 -0.76
N LYS A 146 3.63 8.05 -1.44
CA LYS A 146 3.53 7.94 -2.90
C LYS A 146 2.10 7.68 -3.35
N PHE A 147 1.36 6.79 -2.68
CA PHE A 147 -0.05 6.57 -2.95
C PHE A 147 -0.89 7.83 -2.70
N SER A 148 -0.69 8.50 -1.57
CA SER A 148 -1.40 9.73 -1.23
C SER A 148 -1.18 10.81 -2.28
N LYS A 149 0.08 11.11 -2.64
CA LYS A 149 0.42 12.08 -3.70
C LYS A 149 -0.20 11.74 -5.04
N ASN A 150 -0.18 10.47 -5.44
CA ASN A 150 -0.72 10.06 -6.72
C ASN A 150 -2.26 10.03 -6.75
N LEU A 151 -2.92 9.78 -5.61
CA LEU A 151 -4.38 9.92 -5.50
C LEU A 151 -4.81 11.39 -5.63
N ILE A 152 -4.05 12.34 -5.08
CA ILE A 152 -4.28 13.78 -5.26
C ILE A 152 -4.11 14.17 -6.73
N LYS A 153 -3.04 13.72 -7.40
CA LYS A 153 -2.84 13.95 -8.83
C LYS A 153 -3.99 13.38 -9.64
N LEU A 154 -4.40 12.14 -9.37
CA LEU A 154 -5.50 11.47 -10.06
C LEU A 154 -6.84 12.21 -9.89
N LYS A 155 -7.09 12.82 -8.73
CA LYS A 155 -8.28 13.62 -8.47
C LYS A 155 -8.29 14.91 -9.30
N ASN A 156 -7.12 15.51 -9.53
CA ASN A 156 -6.96 16.80 -10.20
C ASN A 156 -6.65 16.68 -11.69
N ASP A 157 -6.15 15.54 -12.17
CA ASP A 157 -5.75 15.31 -13.54
C ASP A 157 -6.48 14.12 -14.16
N LYS A 158 -7.44 14.42 -15.04
CA LYS A 158 -8.21 13.41 -15.79
C LYS A 158 -7.35 12.59 -16.75
N HIS A 159 -6.17 13.08 -17.11
CA HIS A 159 -5.28 12.42 -18.08
C HIS A 159 -4.29 11.44 -17.43
N PHE A 160 -4.26 11.35 -16.11
CA PHE A 160 -3.33 10.50 -15.35
C PHE A 160 -3.28 9.05 -15.86
N PHE A 161 -4.45 8.44 -16.10
CA PHE A 161 -4.58 7.08 -16.65
C PHE A 161 -4.89 7.06 -18.16
N GLU A 162 -4.71 8.17 -18.87
CA GLU A 162 -4.93 8.27 -20.32
C GLU A 162 -3.61 8.53 -21.04
N LYS A 163 -3.36 9.77 -21.45
CA LYS A 163 -2.17 10.14 -22.22
C LYS A 163 -0.87 10.06 -21.41
N ASP A 164 -0.91 10.27 -20.09
CA ASP A 164 0.27 10.18 -19.24
C ASP A 164 0.53 8.77 -18.68
N LEU A 165 -0.27 7.80 -19.09
CA LEU A 165 -0.21 6.44 -18.53
C LEU A 165 1.15 5.77 -18.72
N ILE A 166 1.78 5.89 -19.91
CA ILE A 166 3.11 5.30 -20.16
C ILE A 166 4.17 5.99 -19.32
N LYS A 167 4.11 7.34 -19.23
CA LYS A 167 4.99 8.12 -18.37
C LYS A 167 4.88 7.73 -16.91
N ASN A 168 3.66 7.61 -16.40
CA ASN A 168 3.41 7.18 -15.03
C ASN A 168 3.85 5.72 -14.80
N ALA A 169 3.69 4.83 -15.79
CA ALA A 169 4.16 3.45 -15.72
C ALA A 169 5.69 3.35 -15.69
N TYR A 170 6.39 4.23 -16.40
CA TYR A 170 7.85 4.32 -16.35
C TYR A 170 8.34 4.83 -15.00
N LEU A 171 7.77 5.92 -14.49
CA LEU A 171 8.21 6.58 -13.25
C LEU A 171 7.86 5.78 -11.99
N ASP A 172 6.67 5.20 -11.96
CA ASP A 172 6.10 4.60 -10.75
C ASP A 172 6.05 3.07 -10.77
N GLY A 173 6.13 2.47 -11.96
CA GLY A 173 5.99 1.05 -12.18
C GLY A 173 4.53 0.59 -12.36
N LYS A 174 4.31 -0.44 -13.16
CA LYS A 174 2.98 -1.02 -13.42
C LYS A 174 2.26 -1.47 -12.16
N ASN A 175 2.97 -2.16 -11.27
CA ASN A 175 2.38 -2.69 -10.04
C ASN A 175 1.87 -1.56 -9.14
N HIS A 176 2.59 -0.45 -9.08
CA HIS A 176 2.13 0.74 -8.36
C HIS A 176 0.84 1.31 -8.97
N LEU A 177 0.74 1.40 -10.30
CA LEU A 177 -0.46 1.91 -10.97
C LEU A 177 -1.66 0.98 -10.79
N ILE A 178 -1.45 -0.34 -10.79
CA ILE A 178 -2.50 -1.32 -10.47
C ILE A 178 -2.99 -1.11 -9.03
N ALA A 179 -2.08 -1.02 -8.09
CA ALA A 179 -2.41 -0.76 -6.69
C ALA A 179 -3.15 0.58 -6.51
N LEU A 180 -2.67 1.64 -7.15
CA LEU A 180 -3.31 2.96 -7.13
C LEU A 180 -4.74 2.92 -7.69
N ASN A 181 -4.98 2.19 -8.78
CA ASN A 181 -6.31 2.01 -9.35
C ASN A 181 -7.26 1.26 -8.40
N LEU A 182 -6.76 0.20 -7.72
CA LEU A 182 -7.49 -0.54 -6.69
C LEU A 182 -7.86 0.35 -5.49
N ILE A 183 -6.89 1.13 -5.00
CA ILE A 183 -7.09 2.05 -3.89
C ILE A 183 -8.12 3.12 -4.28
N ASN A 184 -7.95 3.75 -5.44
CA ASN A 184 -8.89 4.75 -5.94
C ASN A 184 -10.32 4.20 -6.08
N PHE A 185 -10.48 3.01 -6.67
CA PHE A 185 -11.79 2.35 -6.78
C PHE A 185 -12.42 2.10 -5.40
N SER A 186 -11.63 1.67 -4.42
CA SER A 186 -12.11 1.35 -3.08
C SER A 186 -12.52 2.59 -2.29
N ILE A 187 -11.78 3.70 -2.45
CA ILE A 187 -12.02 4.97 -1.74
C ILE A 187 -13.12 5.79 -2.42
N ASN A 188 -13.11 5.87 -3.74
CA ASN A 188 -13.98 6.76 -4.51
C ASN A 188 -15.23 6.04 -5.00
N SER A 189 -16.37 6.30 -4.37
CA SER A 189 -17.66 5.67 -4.72
C SER A 189 -18.16 6.03 -6.14
N LYS A 190 -17.68 7.13 -6.73
CA LYS A 190 -18.06 7.55 -8.09
C LYS A 190 -17.39 6.71 -9.18
N VAL A 191 -16.27 6.05 -8.90
CA VAL A 191 -15.59 5.16 -9.86
C VAL A 191 -16.39 3.87 -10.00
N LYS A 192 -16.84 3.58 -11.21
CA LYS A 192 -17.58 2.34 -11.52
C LYS A 192 -16.62 1.19 -11.79
N GLU A 193 -17.09 -0.04 -11.60
CA GLU A 193 -16.30 -1.25 -11.84
C GLU A 193 -15.79 -1.34 -13.29
N LYS A 194 -16.62 -0.97 -14.27
CA LYS A 194 -16.21 -0.90 -15.68
C LYS A 194 -15.02 0.04 -15.93
N ASP A 195 -14.98 1.18 -15.22
CA ASP A 195 -13.91 2.16 -15.38
C ASP A 195 -12.62 1.63 -14.74
N PHE A 196 -12.73 0.99 -13.57
CA PHE A 196 -11.63 0.26 -12.94
C PHE A 196 -11.04 -0.79 -13.89
N LEU A 197 -11.88 -1.68 -14.46
CA LEU A 197 -11.44 -2.75 -15.36
C LEU A 197 -10.80 -2.20 -16.64
N LYS A 198 -11.34 -1.12 -17.19
CA LYS A 198 -10.76 -0.43 -18.35
C LYS A 198 -9.32 0.02 -18.08
N ILE A 199 -9.09 0.67 -16.94
CA ILE A 199 -7.76 1.15 -16.51
C ILE A 199 -6.85 -0.04 -16.23
N PHE A 200 -7.31 -1.03 -15.46
CA PHE A 200 -6.57 -2.24 -15.13
C PHE A 200 -6.02 -2.95 -16.38
N ASN A 201 -6.90 -3.19 -17.36
CA ASN A 201 -6.52 -3.82 -18.62
C ASN A 201 -5.55 -2.97 -19.45
N LYS A 202 -5.69 -1.64 -19.43
CA LYS A 202 -4.74 -0.74 -20.08
C LYS A 202 -3.34 -0.87 -19.43
N VAL A 203 -3.26 -0.82 -18.10
CA VAL A 203 -1.98 -0.91 -17.37
C VAL A 203 -1.29 -2.26 -17.63
N LEU A 204 -2.03 -3.36 -17.66
CA LEU A 204 -1.47 -4.69 -17.95
C LEU A 204 -0.82 -4.75 -19.34
N LYS A 205 -1.46 -4.16 -20.35
CA LYS A 205 -1.03 -4.21 -21.76
C LYS A 205 0.11 -3.25 -22.12
N ILE A 206 0.40 -2.26 -21.27
CA ILE A 206 1.46 -1.28 -21.55
C ILE A 206 2.82 -1.97 -21.71
N LYS A 207 3.54 -1.59 -22.75
CA LYS A 207 4.98 -1.81 -22.88
C LYS A 207 5.68 -0.57 -22.32
N VAL A 208 6.34 -0.71 -21.18
CA VAL A 208 7.11 0.37 -20.57
C VAL A 208 8.40 0.53 -21.37
N PRO A 209 8.69 1.74 -21.92
CA PRO A 209 9.93 1.96 -22.64
C PRO A 209 11.15 1.79 -21.71
N VAL A 210 12.28 1.45 -22.30
CA VAL A 210 13.56 1.40 -21.61
C VAL A 210 14.39 2.60 -22.07
N PHE A 211 14.99 3.32 -21.12
CA PHE A 211 15.86 4.45 -21.45
C PHE A 211 17.09 3.93 -22.20
N PRO A 212 17.38 4.43 -23.42
CA PRO A 212 18.38 3.82 -24.28
C PRO A 212 19.83 4.29 -24.02
N ILE A 213 20.04 5.22 -23.08
CA ILE A 213 21.34 5.81 -22.81
C ILE A 213 21.80 5.36 -21.44
N ASP A 214 23.01 4.81 -21.37
CA ASP A 214 23.67 4.41 -20.12
C ASP A 214 25.00 5.13 -19.91
N GLY A 215 25.68 4.80 -18.82
CA GLY A 215 26.96 5.40 -18.48
C GLY A 215 28.05 5.08 -19.49
N GLU A 216 28.05 3.88 -20.09
CA GLU A 216 29.03 3.46 -21.08
C GLU A 216 28.87 4.26 -22.38
N TYR A 217 27.64 4.49 -22.83
CA TYR A 217 27.36 5.37 -23.97
C TYR A 217 27.95 6.77 -23.78
N LEU A 218 27.78 7.36 -22.59
CA LEU A 218 28.33 8.71 -22.30
C LEU A 218 29.86 8.72 -22.20
N LYS A 219 30.47 7.65 -21.70
CA LYS A 219 31.94 7.49 -21.71
C LYS A 219 32.49 7.41 -23.13
N GLN A 220 31.83 6.69 -24.03
CA GLN A 220 32.20 6.62 -25.46
C GLN A 220 32.09 8.00 -26.13
N LYS A 221 31.20 8.88 -25.65
CA LYS A 221 31.09 10.29 -26.10
C LYS A 221 32.09 11.23 -25.42
N GLY A 222 33.05 10.71 -24.66
CA GLY A 222 34.15 11.47 -24.06
C GLY A 222 33.89 11.99 -22.64
N MET A 223 32.80 11.62 -21.99
CA MET A 223 32.55 11.99 -20.59
C MET A 223 33.40 11.14 -19.63
N LYS A 224 33.98 11.80 -18.65
CA LYS A 224 34.71 11.12 -17.56
C LYS A 224 33.74 10.54 -16.54
N GLU A 225 34.12 9.41 -15.93
CA GLU A 225 33.37 8.84 -14.81
C GLU A 225 33.33 9.78 -13.62
N GLY A 226 32.15 9.91 -12.97
CA GLY A 226 31.97 10.78 -11.81
C GLY A 226 30.56 11.32 -11.66
N GLN A 227 30.39 12.26 -10.74
CA GLN A 227 29.08 12.86 -10.44
C GLN A 227 28.47 13.61 -11.63
N SER A 228 29.27 14.20 -12.51
CA SER A 228 28.81 14.89 -13.72
C SER A 228 28.08 13.93 -14.67
N LEU A 229 28.62 12.73 -14.90
CA LEU A 229 28.01 11.71 -15.74
C LEU A 229 26.61 11.32 -15.23
N GLY A 230 26.46 11.12 -13.91
CA GLY A 230 25.17 10.80 -13.31
C GLY A 230 24.15 11.97 -13.41
N LYS A 231 24.61 13.22 -13.37
CA LYS A 231 23.75 14.39 -13.59
C LYS A 231 23.27 14.47 -15.03
N VAL A 232 24.15 14.23 -15.98
CA VAL A 232 23.81 14.25 -17.43
C VAL A 232 22.84 13.15 -17.76
N LEU A 233 23.04 11.91 -17.25
CA LEU A 233 22.06 10.83 -17.43
C LEU A 233 20.66 11.22 -16.97
N LYS A 234 20.53 11.84 -15.80
CA LYS A 234 19.23 12.30 -15.27
C LYS A 234 18.61 13.40 -16.12
N ILE A 235 19.41 14.32 -16.69
CA ILE A 235 18.91 15.36 -17.56
C ILE A 235 18.40 14.75 -18.87
N LEU A 236 19.17 13.85 -19.49
CA LEU A 236 18.82 13.14 -20.71
C LEU A 236 17.56 12.29 -20.53
N GLU A 237 17.48 11.54 -19.42
CA GLU A 237 16.30 10.74 -19.09
C GLU A 237 15.05 11.61 -18.95
N LYS A 238 15.15 12.74 -18.24
CA LYS A 238 14.06 13.69 -18.09
C LYS A 238 13.61 14.29 -19.41
N ASP A 239 14.56 14.65 -20.26
CA ASP A 239 14.28 15.19 -21.61
C ASP A 239 13.60 14.13 -22.48
N TRP A 240 14.11 12.89 -22.49
CA TRP A 240 13.54 11.76 -23.18
C TRP A 240 12.09 11.45 -22.74
N ILE A 241 11.81 11.45 -21.44
CA ILE A 241 10.47 11.25 -20.90
C ILE A 241 9.53 12.38 -21.37
N ASN A 242 9.98 13.64 -21.31
CA ASN A 242 9.15 14.78 -21.67
C ASN A 242 8.87 14.86 -23.18
N ASN A 243 9.74 14.27 -23.99
CA ASN A 243 9.56 14.18 -25.45
C ASN A 243 8.94 12.84 -25.91
N ASN A 244 8.01 12.29 -25.11
CA ASN A 244 7.30 11.05 -25.41
C ASN A 244 8.25 9.87 -25.70
N PHE A 245 9.30 9.71 -24.88
CA PHE A 245 10.29 8.65 -24.96
C PHE A 245 11.09 8.67 -26.27
N LYS A 246 11.40 9.85 -26.76
CA LYS A 246 12.27 10.08 -27.92
C LYS A 246 13.33 11.12 -27.57
N ILE A 247 14.55 10.90 -28.06
CA ILE A 247 15.65 11.87 -27.97
C ILE A 247 16.50 11.75 -29.22
N SER A 248 16.90 12.86 -29.81
CA SER A 248 17.77 12.87 -30.99
C SER A 248 19.23 12.91 -30.58
N ASN A 249 20.13 12.46 -31.49
CA ASN A 249 21.59 12.53 -31.25
C ASN A 249 22.06 13.96 -31.07
N GLU A 250 21.52 14.92 -31.83
CA GLU A 250 21.83 16.34 -31.72
C GLU A 250 21.53 16.84 -30.31
N ARG A 251 20.37 16.47 -29.75
CA ARG A 251 19.94 16.86 -28.40
C ARG A 251 20.82 16.24 -27.33
N ILE A 252 21.28 15.00 -27.49
CA ILE A 252 22.22 14.35 -26.59
C ILE A 252 23.55 15.12 -26.57
N GLU A 253 24.07 15.48 -27.75
CA GLU A 253 25.34 16.20 -27.86
C GLU A 253 25.27 17.63 -27.29
N GLU A 254 24.16 18.31 -27.49
CA GLU A 254 23.93 19.62 -26.84
C GLU A 254 24.00 19.52 -25.30
N ILE A 255 23.29 18.53 -24.71
CA ILE A 255 23.27 18.35 -23.26
C ILE A 255 24.66 18.00 -22.71
N ILE A 256 25.41 17.15 -23.43
CA ILE A 256 26.79 16.79 -23.05
C ILE A 256 27.71 18.02 -23.08
N LYS A 257 27.61 18.89 -24.10
CA LYS A 257 28.47 20.09 -24.25
C LYS A 257 28.22 21.14 -23.19
N ILE A 258 27.02 21.24 -22.65
CA ILE A 258 26.63 22.24 -21.64
C ILE A 258 26.93 21.75 -20.21
N SER A 259 27.27 20.50 -20.02
CA SER A 259 27.41 19.83 -18.70
C SER A 259 28.84 19.54 -18.32
#